data_c25fb00d26ac66b3537a164048a1d854
#
_entry.id   c25fb00d26ac66b3537a164048a1d854
#
_cell.length_a   1.000
_cell.length_b   1.000
_cell.length_c   1.000
_cell.angle_alpha   90.00
_cell.angle_beta   90.00
_cell.angle_gamma   90.00
#
_symmetry.space_group_name_H-M   'P 1'
#
loop_
_entity.id
_entity.type
_entity.pdbx_description
1 polymer ?
#
loop_
_entity_poly.entity_id
_entity_poly.type
_entity_poly.pdbx_seq_one_letter_code
_entity_poly.pdbx_strand_id
1 'polypeptide(L)'
;MSKNKVAKQPKQIKLSFNGGEAGRFNVDEVIEEVGLQYQALAVSAGVLVMQALMEAERDHLSGQRYAHHTAIDRWGKEKGYVVVGGQKVRIQRPRLRDKQKQEVKLSSYQRFQHEDERTQAVFAHLVSGMSCRAYGQVVERVQEGYGLSKSVVNRQMVETTAEELKSLCERDLSKMDICVLVLDGVHIAKTVQVVALGVETNGIKHILGFREGATENSQVCVELLEDMVKRGLNADRPMLVVLDGSKALRSAVERFFGKRAQVQRCQIHKRRNVIDHLPGQYHTEYEGKIKAAYAMNSYADAKRAIEHVVGQLERINESAARSLEEALEETLTGHRLGIPDVLRKSFSSTNLIESTFSQGAGVLRNVKRWRNSHQIQRWTAIALLEAEKRFRKVKGFRSLSVLVAALDNDYKKGLEQSMKAA
;
A
#
# COMPACT_ATOMS: atom_id res chain seq x y z
N MET A 1 -15.29 -10.88 -33.52
CA MET A 1 -13.90 -10.86 -34.02
C MET A 1 -12.98 -10.52 -32.87
N SER A 2 -12.34 -11.55 -32.33
CA SER A 2 -11.41 -11.44 -31.19
C SER A 2 -10.10 -10.82 -31.62
N LYS A 3 -9.72 -9.67 -31.05
CA LYS A 3 -8.39 -9.10 -31.23
C LYS A 3 -7.44 -9.76 -30.25
N ASN A 4 -6.67 -10.74 -30.75
CA ASN A 4 -5.52 -11.30 -30.07
C ASN A 4 -4.55 -10.17 -29.68
N LYS A 5 -4.37 -9.95 -28.38
CA LYS A 5 -3.24 -9.19 -27.85
C LYS A 5 -2.00 -10.05 -28.04
N VAL A 6 -1.18 -9.71 -29.03
CA VAL A 6 0.16 -10.25 -29.21
C VAL A 6 0.97 -9.91 -27.96
N ALA A 7 1.37 -10.93 -27.20
CA ALA A 7 2.32 -10.78 -26.12
C ALA A 7 3.62 -10.23 -26.70
N LYS A 8 4.12 -9.10 -26.18
CA LYS A 8 5.44 -8.58 -26.55
C LYS A 8 6.49 -9.61 -26.15
N GLN A 9 7.19 -10.16 -27.12
CA GLN A 9 8.36 -11.01 -26.86
C GLN A 9 9.44 -10.20 -26.14
N PRO A 10 10.17 -10.79 -25.19
CA PRO A 10 11.26 -10.13 -24.49
C PRO A 10 12.33 -9.68 -25.49
N LYS A 11 12.88 -8.48 -25.27
CA LYS A 11 13.95 -7.92 -26.10
C LYS A 11 15.19 -8.81 -25.99
N GLN A 12 15.55 -9.48 -27.07
CA GLN A 12 16.80 -10.22 -27.19
C GLN A 12 17.92 -9.27 -27.63
N ILE A 13 19.00 -9.20 -26.87
CA ILE A 13 20.21 -8.47 -27.23
C ILE A 13 21.25 -9.48 -27.68
N LYS A 14 21.82 -9.28 -28.88
CA LYS A 14 22.97 -10.07 -29.36
C LYS A 14 24.25 -9.43 -28.79
N LEU A 15 24.91 -10.13 -27.90
CA LEU A 15 26.27 -9.78 -27.48
C LEU A 15 27.24 -10.71 -28.27
N SER A 16 28.10 -10.11 -29.10
CA SER A 16 29.19 -10.81 -29.76
C SER A 16 30.47 -10.67 -28.94
N PHE A 17 30.92 -11.75 -28.34
CA PHE A 17 32.29 -11.83 -27.80
C PHE A 17 33.20 -12.50 -28.87
N ASN A 18 34.43 -12.03 -28.97
CA ASN A 18 35.42 -12.51 -29.95
C ASN A 18 35.53 -14.05 -29.97
N GLY A 19 35.06 -14.66 -31.05
CA GLY A 19 35.47 -16.00 -31.45
C GLY A 19 34.54 -17.18 -31.06
N GLY A 20 33.33 -16.96 -30.55
CA GLY A 20 32.40 -18.04 -30.24
C GLY A 20 31.00 -17.82 -30.85
N GLU A 21 30.25 -18.92 -31.12
CA GLU A 21 28.88 -18.86 -31.61
C GLU A 21 28.00 -17.98 -30.71
N ALA A 22 27.21 -17.07 -31.32
CA ALA A 22 26.32 -16.18 -30.64
C ALA A 22 25.19 -16.96 -29.94
N GLY A 23 25.34 -17.26 -28.67
CA GLY A 23 24.26 -17.76 -27.82
C GLY A 23 23.14 -16.71 -27.67
N ARG A 24 21.89 -17.15 -27.74
CA ARG A 24 20.74 -16.27 -27.40
C ARG A 24 20.62 -16.23 -25.91
N PHE A 25 20.92 -15.07 -25.31
CA PHE A 25 20.73 -14.82 -23.87
C PHE A 25 19.43 -14.09 -23.63
N ASN A 26 18.73 -14.51 -22.59
CA ASN A 26 17.61 -13.76 -22.04
C ASN A 26 18.19 -12.66 -21.14
N VAL A 27 17.91 -11.40 -21.45
CA VAL A 27 18.45 -10.24 -20.71
C VAL A 27 18.05 -10.30 -19.24
N ASP A 28 16.83 -10.78 -18.93
CA ASP A 28 16.34 -10.87 -17.56
C ASP A 28 17.12 -11.95 -16.76
N GLU A 29 17.48 -13.06 -17.39
CA GLU A 29 18.32 -14.10 -16.75
C GLU A 29 19.75 -13.61 -16.50
N VAL A 30 20.32 -12.84 -17.42
CA VAL A 30 21.67 -12.26 -17.26
C VAL A 30 21.68 -11.21 -16.15
N ILE A 31 20.66 -10.36 -16.08
CA ILE A 31 20.53 -9.35 -15.01
C ILE A 31 20.35 -10.03 -13.64
N GLU A 32 19.57 -11.10 -13.57
CA GLU A 32 19.37 -11.88 -12.35
C GLU A 32 20.65 -12.56 -11.89
N GLU A 33 21.42 -13.17 -12.81
CA GLU A 33 22.70 -13.84 -12.51
C GLU A 33 23.79 -12.86 -12.08
N VAL A 34 23.93 -11.71 -12.77
CA VAL A 34 24.84 -10.63 -12.38
C VAL A 34 24.47 -10.04 -11.03
N GLY A 35 23.16 -9.88 -10.76
CA GLY A 35 22.65 -9.41 -9.47
C GLY A 35 23.04 -10.34 -8.31
N LEU A 36 22.94 -11.67 -8.53
CA LEU A 36 23.31 -12.69 -7.54
C LEU A 36 24.82 -12.68 -7.25
N GLN A 37 25.66 -12.56 -8.28
CA GLN A 37 27.11 -12.50 -8.13
C GLN A 37 27.56 -11.23 -7.40
N TYR A 38 26.91 -10.09 -7.68
CA TYR A 38 27.17 -8.83 -7.01
C TYR A 38 26.82 -8.89 -5.53
N GLN A 39 25.67 -9.50 -5.19
CA GLN A 39 25.27 -9.70 -3.79
C GLN A 39 26.24 -10.61 -3.03
N ALA A 40 26.70 -11.70 -3.64
CA ALA A 40 27.69 -12.60 -3.04
C ALA A 40 29.01 -11.89 -2.75
N LEU A 41 29.47 -11.05 -3.68
CA LEU A 41 30.65 -10.23 -3.52
C LEU A 41 30.50 -9.21 -2.39
N ALA A 42 29.35 -8.51 -2.34
CA ALA A 42 29.05 -7.51 -1.29
C ALA A 42 28.99 -8.16 0.10
N VAL A 43 28.38 -9.35 0.22
CA VAL A 43 28.35 -10.12 1.48
C VAL A 43 29.76 -10.52 1.90
N SER A 44 30.58 -11.05 0.97
CA SER A 44 31.95 -11.45 1.27
C SER A 44 32.83 -10.26 1.72
N ALA A 45 32.71 -9.12 1.05
CA ALA A 45 33.40 -7.89 1.45
C ALA A 45 32.92 -7.39 2.82
N GLY A 46 31.61 -7.42 3.08
CA GLY A 46 31.03 -7.06 4.38
C GLY A 46 31.57 -7.92 5.52
N VAL A 47 31.65 -9.23 5.33
CA VAL A 47 32.22 -10.18 6.31
C VAL A 47 33.68 -9.86 6.62
N LEU A 48 34.49 -9.55 5.59
CA LEU A 48 35.89 -9.20 5.79
C LEU A 48 36.04 -7.92 6.62
N VAL A 49 35.24 -6.90 6.35
CA VAL A 49 35.21 -5.65 7.12
C VAL A 49 34.80 -5.92 8.56
N MET A 50 33.75 -6.70 8.81
CA MET A 50 33.30 -7.03 10.15
C MET A 50 34.32 -7.84 10.94
N GLN A 51 35.04 -8.77 10.29
CA GLN A 51 36.12 -9.52 10.91
C GLN A 51 37.30 -8.59 11.27
N ALA A 52 37.67 -7.68 10.36
CA ALA A 52 38.73 -6.71 10.63
C ALA A 52 38.40 -5.78 11.82
N LEU A 53 37.16 -5.32 11.92
CA LEU A 53 36.68 -4.52 13.05
C LEU A 53 36.72 -5.27 14.37
N MET A 54 36.29 -6.56 14.41
CA MET A 54 36.38 -7.38 15.60
C MET A 54 37.83 -7.65 16.00
N GLU A 55 38.72 -7.84 15.05
CA GLU A 55 40.17 -8.00 15.34
C GLU A 55 40.81 -6.71 15.84
N ALA A 56 40.42 -5.56 15.27
CA ALA A 56 40.85 -4.26 15.76
C ALA A 56 40.38 -3.96 17.20
N GLU A 57 39.10 -4.27 17.51
CA GLU A 57 38.55 -4.15 18.87
C GLU A 57 39.29 -5.09 19.85
N ARG A 58 39.57 -6.34 19.45
CA ARG A 58 40.38 -7.26 20.22
C ARG A 58 41.75 -6.65 20.53
N ASP A 59 42.43 -6.10 19.53
CA ASP A 59 43.77 -5.56 19.66
C ASP A 59 43.80 -4.30 20.53
N HIS A 60 42.74 -3.50 20.47
CA HIS A 60 42.53 -2.34 21.34
C HIS A 60 42.36 -2.75 22.80
N LEU A 61 41.57 -3.80 23.07
CA LEU A 61 41.25 -4.26 24.43
C LEU A 61 42.39 -5.09 25.08
N SER A 62 43.08 -5.92 24.32
CA SER A 62 44.12 -6.84 24.82
C SER A 62 45.54 -6.42 24.52
N GLY A 63 45.76 -5.26 23.89
CA GLY A 63 47.08 -4.83 23.39
C GLY A 63 47.54 -5.66 22.19
N GLN A 64 48.74 -5.34 21.68
CA GLN A 64 49.36 -6.09 20.59
C GLN A 64 49.74 -7.52 20.99
N ARG A 65 49.97 -8.38 20.01
CA ARG A 65 50.35 -9.77 20.24
C ARG A 65 51.66 -9.83 21.05
N TYR A 66 51.66 -10.56 22.15
CA TYR A 66 52.77 -10.64 23.14
C TYR A 66 52.95 -9.40 24.05
N ALA A 67 51.99 -8.50 24.14
CA ALA A 67 52.01 -7.43 25.14
C ALA A 67 51.83 -8.04 26.56
N HIS A 68 52.74 -7.80 27.45
CA HIS A 68 52.66 -8.18 28.83
C HIS A 68 51.94 -7.09 29.64
N HIS A 69 51.11 -7.52 30.65
CA HIS A 69 50.41 -6.60 31.59
C HIS A 69 49.08 -5.96 31.12
N THR A 70 48.34 -6.55 30.19
CA THR A 70 46.99 -6.15 29.93
C THR A 70 45.99 -6.80 30.90
N ALA A 71 44.88 -6.12 31.23
CA ALA A 71 43.82 -6.66 32.09
C ALA A 71 42.99 -7.74 31.40
N ILE A 72 43.14 -7.85 30.08
CA ILE A 72 42.34 -8.73 29.21
C ILE A 72 43.28 -9.56 28.33
N ASP A 73 43.11 -10.89 28.38
CA ASP A 73 43.90 -11.85 27.62
C ASP A 73 43.20 -12.34 26.36
N ARG A 74 43.97 -12.61 25.30
CA ARG A 74 43.52 -13.24 24.07
C ARG A 74 43.28 -14.71 24.29
N TRP A 75 42.04 -15.21 23.96
CA TRP A 75 41.65 -16.59 24.22
C TRP A 75 41.32 -17.41 22.96
N GLY A 76 42.04 -17.11 21.87
CA GLY A 76 41.87 -17.81 20.60
C GLY A 76 40.67 -17.32 19.78
N LYS A 77 40.13 -18.20 18.90
CA LYS A 77 38.98 -17.94 18.04
C LYS A 77 37.91 -19.01 18.27
N GLU A 78 36.64 -18.65 18.07
CA GLU A 78 35.48 -19.53 18.19
C GLU A 78 34.55 -19.35 17.00
N LYS A 79 33.82 -20.41 16.67
CA LYS A 79 32.79 -20.36 15.63
C LYS A 79 31.62 -19.48 16.11
N GLY A 80 31.28 -18.47 15.33
CA GLY A 80 30.16 -17.57 15.57
C GLY A 80 29.45 -17.24 14.26
N TYR A 81 28.63 -16.19 14.28
CA TYR A 81 27.97 -15.70 13.10
C TYR A 81 27.79 -14.18 13.15
N VAL A 82 27.73 -13.55 12.01
CA VAL A 82 27.32 -12.16 11.80
C VAL A 82 26.19 -12.10 10.79
N VAL A 83 25.44 -11.01 10.78
CA VAL A 83 24.36 -10.77 9.80
C VAL A 83 24.82 -9.75 8.79
N VAL A 84 24.82 -10.12 7.52
CA VAL A 84 25.24 -9.25 6.39
C VAL A 84 24.23 -9.42 5.25
N GLY A 85 23.65 -8.31 4.77
CA GLY A 85 22.69 -8.35 3.68
C GLY A 85 21.47 -9.24 3.96
N GLY A 86 21.01 -9.29 5.20
CA GLY A 86 19.92 -10.14 5.63
C GLY A 86 20.26 -11.62 5.80
N GLN A 87 21.54 -11.97 5.72
CA GLN A 87 22.01 -13.35 5.77
C GLN A 87 22.88 -13.58 7.01
N LYS A 88 22.67 -14.73 7.65
CA LYS A 88 23.46 -15.17 8.79
C LYS A 88 24.71 -15.90 8.30
N VAL A 89 25.85 -15.24 8.39
CA VAL A 89 27.13 -15.72 7.89
C VAL A 89 27.98 -16.31 9.02
N ARG A 90 28.47 -17.54 8.87
CA ARG A 90 29.38 -18.15 9.84
C ARG A 90 30.75 -17.50 9.73
N ILE A 91 31.33 -17.18 10.88
CA ILE A 91 32.68 -16.60 11.00
C ILE A 91 33.48 -17.25 12.12
N GLN A 92 34.77 -16.97 12.13
CA GLN A 92 35.64 -17.26 13.27
C GLN A 92 35.82 -15.96 14.07
N ARG A 93 35.11 -15.82 15.20
CA ARG A 93 35.21 -14.63 16.06
C ARG A 93 36.38 -14.72 17.02
N PRO A 94 37.12 -13.64 17.29
CA PRO A 94 38.11 -13.61 18.35
C PRO A 94 37.43 -13.65 19.72
N ARG A 95 38.12 -14.28 20.69
CA ARG A 95 37.69 -14.34 22.10
C ARG A 95 38.67 -13.65 22.99
N LEU A 96 38.16 -13.04 24.04
CA LEU A 96 38.87 -12.36 25.09
C LEU A 96 38.40 -12.86 26.46
N ARG A 97 39.31 -12.87 27.42
CA ARG A 97 38.97 -13.16 28.82
C ARG A 97 39.68 -12.18 29.76
N ASP A 98 39.05 -11.84 30.85
CA ASP A 98 39.65 -11.09 31.93
C ASP A 98 40.57 -11.98 32.80
N LYS A 99 41.21 -11.42 33.84
CA LYS A 99 42.07 -12.15 34.77
C LYS A 99 41.30 -13.19 35.64
N GLN A 100 39.99 -13.03 35.74
CA GLN A 100 39.14 -14.01 36.43
C GLN A 100 38.63 -15.12 35.46
N LYS A 101 39.20 -15.15 34.22
CA LYS A 101 38.82 -16.11 33.17
C LYS A 101 37.35 -15.96 32.66
N GLN A 102 36.69 -14.83 32.97
CA GLN A 102 35.37 -14.51 32.42
C GLN A 102 35.50 -14.03 30.98
N GLU A 103 34.52 -14.37 30.13
CA GLU A 103 34.52 -13.98 28.74
C GLU A 103 34.17 -12.49 28.58
N VAL A 104 35.07 -11.73 27.98
CA VAL A 104 34.85 -10.34 27.59
C VAL A 104 34.24 -10.33 26.20
N LYS A 105 32.98 -9.89 26.11
CA LYS A 105 32.23 -9.84 24.85
C LYS A 105 32.68 -8.62 24.02
N LEU A 106 32.99 -8.85 22.75
CA LEU A 106 33.26 -7.78 21.79
C LEU A 106 31.96 -7.03 21.45
N SER A 107 31.98 -5.72 21.59
CA SER A 107 30.82 -4.86 21.26
C SER A 107 30.50 -4.86 19.76
N SER A 108 31.54 -4.91 18.90
CA SER A 108 31.38 -5.10 17.47
C SER A 108 30.65 -6.41 17.12
N TYR A 109 31.05 -7.51 17.78
CA TYR A 109 30.38 -8.80 17.58
C TYR A 109 28.90 -8.77 17.97
N GLN A 110 28.57 -8.18 19.13
CA GLN A 110 27.18 -8.03 19.57
C GLN A 110 26.36 -7.19 18.58
N ARG A 111 26.94 -6.08 18.09
CA ARG A 111 26.29 -5.21 17.11
C ARG A 111 26.04 -5.90 15.77
N PHE A 112 26.96 -6.76 15.31
CA PHE A 112 26.82 -7.51 14.06
C PHE A 112 25.88 -8.71 14.14
N GLN A 113 25.33 -9.01 15.32
CA GLN A 113 24.30 -10.04 15.52
C GLN A 113 22.88 -9.47 15.55
N HIS A 114 22.68 -8.16 15.31
CA HIS A 114 21.39 -7.50 15.40
C HIS A 114 20.38 -8.12 14.41
N GLU A 115 19.19 -8.47 14.93
CA GLU A 115 18.09 -9.05 14.14
C GLU A 115 17.43 -8.04 13.20
N ASP A 116 17.48 -6.74 13.51
CA ASP A 116 16.79 -5.67 12.77
C ASP A 116 17.24 -5.55 11.31
N GLU A 117 18.54 -5.60 11.04
CA GLU A 117 19.09 -5.54 9.68
C GLU A 117 18.68 -6.76 8.84
N ARG A 118 18.61 -7.94 9.45
CA ARG A 118 18.18 -9.16 8.82
C ARG A 118 16.68 -9.13 8.52
N THR A 119 15.87 -8.64 9.44
CA THR A 119 14.43 -8.48 9.29
C THR A 119 14.11 -7.52 8.14
N GLN A 120 14.78 -6.37 8.07
CA GLN A 120 14.62 -5.40 6.98
C GLN A 120 14.99 -5.97 5.61
N ALA A 121 16.09 -6.72 5.51
CA ALA A 121 16.49 -7.33 4.25
C ALA A 121 15.53 -8.43 3.81
N VAL A 122 15.06 -9.28 4.72
CA VAL A 122 14.04 -10.29 4.42
C VAL A 122 12.75 -9.63 3.93
N PHE A 123 12.32 -8.56 4.59
CA PHE A 123 11.13 -7.80 4.21
C PHE A 123 11.31 -7.17 2.81
N ALA A 124 12.42 -6.50 2.55
CA ALA A 124 12.71 -5.88 1.26
C ALA A 124 12.68 -6.91 0.11
N HIS A 125 13.25 -8.09 0.31
CA HIS A 125 13.23 -9.16 -0.69
C HIS A 125 11.83 -9.74 -0.92
N LEU A 126 11.03 -9.90 0.13
CA LEU A 126 9.65 -10.40 0.01
C LEU A 126 8.75 -9.41 -0.72
N VAL A 127 8.89 -8.12 -0.41
CA VAL A 127 8.11 -7.05 -1.06
C VAL A 127 8.52 -6.89 -2.53
N SER A 128 9.79 -7.11 -2.87
CA SER A 128 10.26 -7.05 -4.27
C SER A 128 9.73 -8.19 -5.17
N GLY A 129 8.96 -9.13 -4.62
CA GLY A 129 8.30 -10.18 -5.39
C GLY A 129 8.88 -11.58 -5.21
N MET A 130 9.92 -11.72 -4.38
CA MET A 130 10.49 -13.02 -4.07
C MET A 130 9.60 -13.77 -3.07
N SER A 131 9.17 -14.99 -3.42
CA SER A 131 8.44 -15.84 -2.47
C SER A 131 9.37 -16.34 -1.36
N CYS A 132 8.82 -16.65 -0.16
CA CYS A 132 9.62 -17.25 0.92
C CYS A 132 10.37 -18.52 0.47
N ARG A 133 9.81 -19.27 -0.47
CA ARG A 133 10.46 -20.47 -1.02
C ARG A 133 11.65 -20.09 -1.90
N ALA A 134 11.50 -19.09 -2.77
CA ALA A 134 12.57 -18.61 -3.63
C ALA A 134 13.69 -17.95 -2.80
N TYR A 135 13.34 -17.18 -1.77
CA TYR A 135 14.33 -16.60 -0.84
C TYR A 135 15.19 -17.69 -0.20
N GLY A 136 14.58 -18.76 0.34
CA GLY A 136 15.33 -19.88 0.91
C GLY A 136 16.24 -20.57 -0.12
N GLN A 137 15.77 -20.76 -1.36
CA GLN A 137 16.56 -21.39 -2.43
C GLN A 137 17.75 -20.51 -2.88
N VAL A 138 17.54 -19.19 -2.96
CA VAL A 138 18.61 -18.26 -3.31
C VAL A 138 19.68 -18.24 -2.22
N VAL A 139 19.27 -18.19 -0.95
CA VAL A 139 20.20 -18.27 0.18
C VAL A 139 20.96 -19.59 0.21
N GLU A 140 20.29 -20.73 -0.05
CA GLU A 140 20.93 -22.05 -0.11
C GLU A 140 21.92 -22.14 -1.28
N ARG A 141 21.59 -21.62 -2.48
CA ARG A 141 22.46 -21.66 -3.65
C ARG A 141 23.69 -20.76 -3.54
N VAL A 142 23.53 -19.58 -2.96
CA VAL A 142 24.64 -18.62 -2.83
C VAL A 142 25.60 -19.03 -1.72
N GLN A 143 25.13 -19.83 -0.75
CA GLN A 143 25.95 -20.15 0.41
C GLN A 143 25.52 -21.48 1.06
N GLU A 144 26.04 -22.57 0.56
CA GLU A 144 25.98 -23.86 1.25
C GLU A 144 26.46 -23.69 2.70
N GLY A 145 25.55 -23.64 3.64
CA GLY A 145 25.88 -23.56 5.06
C GLY A 145 25.32 -22.38 5.86
N TYR A 146 24.55 -21.46 5.27
CA TYR A 146 23.98 -20.33 6.00
C TYR A 146 22.55 -20.55 6.44
N GLY A 147 22.36 -21.31 7.43
CA GLY A 147 21.18 -21.76 8.16
C GLY A 147 19.94 -20.89 8.30
N LEU A 148 19.45 -20.22 7.26
CA LEU A 148 18.11 -19.66 7.24
C LEU A 148 17.13 -20.74 6.76
N SER A 149 16.52 -21.46 7.69
CA SER A 149 15.44 -22.39 7.35
C SER A 149 14.20 -21.60 6.89
N LYS A 150 13.36 -22.25 6.06
CA LYS A 150 12.04 -21.69 5.66
C LYS A 150 11.21 -21.22 6.87
N SER A 151 11.34 -21.89 8.00
CA SER A 151 10.64 -21.55 9.23
C SER A 151 11.12 -20.24 9.82
N VAL A 152 12.43 -19.95 9.78
CA VAL A 152 13.00 -18.68 10.26
C VAL A 152 12.57 -17.53 9.38
N VAL A 153 12.69 -17.68 8.05
CA VAL A 153 12.24 -16.64 7.09
C VAL A 153 10.74 -16.35 7.27
N ASN A 154 9.92 -17.40 7.40
CA ASN A 154 8.48 -17.24 7.58
C ASN A 154 8.14 -16.56 8.91
N ARG A 155 8.82 -16.89 10.01
CA ARG A 155 8.62 -16.24 11.31
C ARG A 155 8.96 -14.75 11.22
N GLN A 156 10.10 -14.37 10.68
CA GLN A 156 10.48 -12.97 10.51
C GLN A 156 9.52 -12.20 9.62
N MET A 157 9.06 -12.82 8.53
CA MET A 157 8.03 -12.20 7.68
C MET A 157 6.75 -11.95 8.48
N VAL A 158 6.30 -12.89 9.30
CA VAL A 158 5.12 -12.73 10.16
C VAL A 158 5.32 -11.59 11.14
N GLU A 159 6.46 -11.50 11.80
CA GLU A 159 6.81 -10.45 12.77
C GLU A 159 6.85 -9.06 12.09
N THR A 160 7.66 -8.90 11.03
CA THR A 160 7.78 -7.62 10.31
C THR A 160 6.45 -7.16 9.72
N THR A 161 5.68 -8.07 9.12
CA THR A 161 4.39 -7.72 8.55
C THR A 161 3.34 -7.39 9.61
N ALA A 162 3.46 -7.93 10.82
CA ALA A 162 2.62 -7.56 11.96
C ALA A 162 2.96 -6.17 12.50
N GLU A 163 4.24 -5.80 12.52
CA GLU A 163 4.70 -4.45 12.89
C GLU A 163 4.20 -3.40 11.90
N GLU A 164 4.26 -3.66 10.60
CA GLU A 164 3.72 -2.77 9.56
C GLU A 164 2.19 -2.60 9.67
N LEU A 165 1.46 -3.69 9.92
CA LEU A 165 0.03 -3.63 10.20
C LEU A 165 -0.26 -2.75 11.42
N LYS A 166 0.48 -2.96 12.52
CA LYS A 166 0.37 -2.19 13.75
C LYS A 166 0.65 -0.70 13.50
N SER A 167 1.75 -0.40 12.80
CA SER A 167 2.14 0.97 12.43
C SER A 167 1.03 1.69 11.65
N LEU A 168 0.38 1.03 10.70
CA LEU A 168 -0.74 1.60 9.96
C LEU A 168 -1.97 1.81 10.84
N CYS A 169 -2.31 0.82 11.69
CA CYS A 169 -3.48 0.87 12.56
C CYS A 169 -3.34 1.88 13.72
N GLU A 170 -2.12 2.18 14.16
CA GLU A 170 -1.83 3.11 15.26
C GLU A 170 -1.34 4.49 14.77
N ARG A 171 -1.32 4.73 13.46
CA ARG A 171 -0.88 5.99 12.84
C ARG A 171 -1.66 7.17 13.42
N ASP A 172 -0.96 8.16 13.95
CA ASP A 172 -1.53 9.43 14.38
C ASP A 172 -2.04 10.23 13.18
N LEU A 173 -3.32 10.58 13.18
CA LEU A 173 -3.99 11.33 12.13
C LEU A 173 -4.21 12.81 12.51
N SER A 174 -3.90 13.21 13.75
CA SER A 174 -4.20 14.55 14.28
C SER A 174 -3.50 15.69 13.53
N LYS A 175 -2.36 15.38 12.90
CA LYS A 175 -1.56 16.36 12.15
C LYS A 175 -1.92 16.43 10.66
N MET A 176 -2.83 15.57 10.20
CA MET A 176 -3.23 15.49 8.80
C MET A 176 -4.41 16.42 8.53
N ASP A 177 -4.22 17.38 7.63
CA ASP A 177 -5.25 18.34 7.24
C ASP A 177 -6.13 17.77 6.10
N ILE A 178 -6.91 16.72 6.43
CA ILE A 178 -7.71 15.97 5.45
C ILE A 178 -8.95 16.78 5.03
N CYS A 179 -9.10 17.03 3.73
CA CYS A 179 -10.28 17.67 3.14
C CYS A 179 -11.12 16.75 2.24
N VAL A 180 -10.56 15.62 1.80
CA VAL A 180 -11.29 14.60 1.06
C VAL A 180 -11.03 13.23 1.69
N LEU A 181 -12.09 12.48 1.92
CA LEU A 181 -12.07 11.09 2.37
C LEU A 181 -12.63 10.21 1.26
N VAL A 182 -11.89 9.20 0.86
CA VAL A 182 -12.35 8.19 -0.12
C VAL A 182 -12.50 6.86 0.61
N LEU A 183 -13.68 6.25 0.49
CA LEU A 183 -14.04 4.98 1.13
C LEU A 183 -14.48 3.98 0.06
N ASP A 184 -13.95 2.77 0.12
CA ASP A 184 -14.31 1.69 -0.82
C ASP A 184 -14.06 0.32 -0.22
N GLY A 185 -14.85 -0.67 -0.63
CA GLY A 185 -14.70 -2.07 -0.28
C GLY A 185 -13.95 -2.85 -1.37
N VAL A 186 -12.85 -3.50 -1.01
CA VAL A 186 -12.06 -4.30 -1.94
C VAL A 186 -12.01 -5.76 -1.51
N HIS A 187 -12.33 -6.66 -2.44
CA HIS A 187 -12.26 -8.09 -2.19
C HIS A 187 -10.83 -8.62 -2.20
N ILE A 188 -10.41 -9.22 -1.10
CA ILE A 188 -9.15 -9.96 -0.99
C ILE A 188 -9.46 -11.36 -0.45
N ALA A 189 -9.12 -12.38 -1.22
CA ALA A 189 -9.48 -13.77 -0.91
C ALA A 189 -11.01 -13.94 -0.75
N LYS A 190 -11.46 -14.26 0.46
CA LYS A 190 -12.88 -14.49 0.79
C LYS A 190 -13.48 -13.37 1.66
N THR A 191 -12.75 -12.27 1.85
CA THR A 191 -13.16 -11.18 2.72
C THR A 191 -13.21 -9.86 1.97
N VAL A 192 -13.94 -8.89 2.52
CA VAL A 192 -13.95 -7.51 2.04
C VAL A 192 -13.04 -6.69 2.94
N GLN A 193 -12.16 -5.90 2.34
CA GLN A 193 -11.36 -4.91 3.04
C GLN A 193 -11.97 -3.54 2.77
N VAL A 194 -12.61 -2.94 3.77
CA VAL A 194 -13.08 -1.55 3.68
C VAL A 194 -11.90 -0.64 3.95
N VAL A 195 -11.53 0.17 2.97
CA VAL A 195 -10.31 1.01 3.00
C VAL A 195 -10.68 2.48 3.02
N ALA A 196 -9.96 3.26 3.81
CA ALA A 196 -10.05 4.70 3.88
C ALA A 196 -8.75 5.35 3.37
N LEU A 197 -8.89 6.22 2.36
CA LEU A 197 -7.81 7.04 1.81
C LEU A 197 -8.16 8.52 2.04
N GLY A 198 -7.27 9.27 2.67
CA GLY A 198 -7.39 10.71 2.87
C GLY A 198 -6.58 11.51 1.86
N VAL A 199 -7.09 12.68 1.50
CA VAL A 199 -6.36 13.69 0.72
C VAL A 199 -6.28 14.96 1.55
N GLU A 200 -5.05 15.42 1.80
CA GLU A 200 -4.81 16.70 2.48
C GLU A 200 -5.05 17.89 1.55
N THR A 201 -5.22 19.06 2.15
CA THR A 201 -5.37 20.35 1.43
C THR A 201 -4.20 20.68 0.51
N ASN A 202 -3.01 20.15 0.77
CA ASN A 202 -1.82 20.27 -0.07
C ASN A 202 -1.78 19.25 -1.23
N GLY A 203 -2.77 18.34 -1.30
CA GLY A 203 -2.94 17.30 -2.30
C GLY A 203 -2.18 15.99 -2.04
N ILE A 204 -1.51 15.84 -0.91
CA ILE A 204 -0.87 14.59 -0.50
C ILE A 204 -1.97 13.58 -0.13
N LYS A 205 -1.73 12.33 -0.50
CA LYS A 205 -2.64 11.22 -0.23
C LYS A 205 -2.06 10.32 0.85
N HIS A 206 -2.92 9.85 1.76
CA HIS A 206 -2.55 8.94 2.84
C HIS A 206 -3.55 7.79 2.95
N ILE A 207 -3.04 6.60 3.26
CA ILE A 207 -3.89 5.51 3.74
C ILE A 207 -4.18 5.79 5.22
N LEU A 208 -5.45 6.05 5.53
CA LEU A 208 -5.85 6.36 6.89
C LEU A 208 -6.13 5.10 7.72
N GLY A 209 -6.53 4.02 7.06
CA GLY A 209 -6.79 2.73 7.70
C GLY A 209 -7.60 1.80 6.82
N PHE A 210 -7.84 0.61 7.34
CA PHE A 210 -8.76 -0.36 6.75
C PHE A 210 -9.34 -1.27 7.82
N ARG A 211 -10.45 -1.94 7.49
CA ARG A 211 -11.06 -2.98 8.32
C ARG A 211 -11.49 -4.15 7.46
N GLU A 212 -11.32 -5.35 8.00
CA GLU A 212 -11.74 -6.59 7.35
C GLU A 212 -13.15 -6.99 7.82
N GLY A 213 -14.00 -7.36 6.87
CA GLY A 213 -15.31 -7.93 7.13
C GLY A 213 -15.60 -9.13 6.22
N ALA A 214 -16.51 -10.00 6.62
CA ALA A 214 -17.01 -11.05 5.74
C ALA A 214 -17.79 -10.44 4.56
N THR A 215 -18.47 -9.34 4.85
CA THR A 215 -19.19 -8.48 3.90
C THR A 215 -18.98 -7.03 4.30
N GLU A 216 -19.29 -6.11 3.41
CA GLU A 216 -19.36 -4.69 3.72
C GLU A 216 -20.62 -4.39 4.52
N ASN A 217 -20.55 -4.50 5.84
CA ASN A 217 -21.67 -4.26 6.74
C ASN A 217 -21.48 -2.96 7.53
N SER A 218 -22.57 -2.43 8.09
CA SER A 218 -22.58 -1.15 8.81
C SER A 218 -21.64 -1.15 10.01
N GLN A 219 -21.45 -2.27 10.70
CA GLN A 219 -20.60 -2.36 11.87
C GLN A 219 -19.12 -2.16 11.49
N VAL A 220 -18.63 -2.82 10.44
CA VAL A 220 -17.25 -2.68 9.96
C VAL A 220 -16.96 -1.25 9.52
N CYS A 221 -17.92 -0.61 8.83
CA CYS A 221 -17.80 0.78 8.40
C CYS A 221 -17.75 1.75 9.60
N VAL A 222 -18.60 1.53 10.60
CA VAL A 222 -18.62 2.33 11.84
C VAL A 222 -17.30 2.17 12.59
N GLU A 223 -16.81 0.95 12.77
CA GLU A 223 -15.54 0.67 13.47
C GLU A 223 -14.34 1.32 12.78
N LEU A 224 -14.32 1.35 11.43
CA LEU A 224 -13.26 2.03 10.68
C LEU A 224 -13.26 3.55 10.95
N LEU A 225 -14.43 4.19 10.86
CA LEU A 225 -14.55 5.63 11.08
C LEU A 225 -14.28 6.01 12.54
N GLU A 226 -14.80 5.24 13.48
CA GLU A 226 -14.56 5.44 14.92
C GLU A 226 -13.06 5.35 15.25
N ASP A 227 -12.38 4.36 14.73
CA ASP A 227 -10.93 4.22 14.90
C ASP A 227 -10.15 5.41 14.33
N MET A 228 -10.50 5.89 13.14
CA MET A 228 -9.84 7.06 12.56
C MET A 228 -10.06 8.32 13.39
N VAL A 229 -11.27 8.55 13.90
CA VAL A 229 -11.57 9.69 14.78
C VAL A 229 -10.80 9.57 16.11
N LYS A 230 -10.74 8.38 16.71
CA LYS A 230 -9.92 8.11 17.92
C LYS A 230 -8.44 8.40 17.70
N ARG A 231 -7.93 8.16 16.49
CA ARG A 231 -6.54 8.47 16.12
C ARG A 231 -6.32 9.92 15.68
N GLY A 232 -7.31 10.78 15.83
CA GLY A 232 -7.19 12.22 15.64
C GLY A 232 -7.68 12.74 14.29
N LEU A 233 -8.38 11.94 13.46
CA LEU A 233 -9.03 12.50 12.26
C LEU A 233 -10.04 13.57 12.67
N ASN A 234 -9.87 14.79 12.16
CA ASN A 234 -10.76 15.90 12.48
C ASN A 234 -12.13 15.72 11.81
N ALA A 235 -13.11 15.23 12.59
CA ALA A 235 -14.49 15.03 12.16
C ALA A 235 -15.33 16.33 12.18
N ASP A 236 -14.82 17.41 12.79
CA ASP A 236 -15.56 18.69 12.90
C ASP A 236 -15.37 19.58 11.68
N ARG A 237 -14.47 19.22 10.79
CA ARG A 237 -14.23 19.93 9.56
C ARG A 237 -15.19 19.50 8.45
N PRO A 238 -15.75 20.43 7.64
CA PRO A 238 -16.43 20.09 6.40
C PRO A 238 -15.49 19.37 5.43
N MET A 239 -15.92 18.23 4.87
CA MET A 239 -15.12 17.43 3.95
C MET A 239 -15.93 16.84 2.81
N LEU A 240 -15.27 16.56 1.70
CA LEU A 240 -15.84 15.75 0.60
C LEU A 240 -15.61 14.27 0.93
N VAL A 241 -16.66 13.48 0.96
CA VAL A 241 -16.56 12.02 1.16
C VAL A 241 -16.96 11.32 -0.13
N VAL A 242 -16.00 10.64 -0.76
CA VAL A 242 -16.23 9.87 -1.98
C VAL A 242 -16.43 8.41 -1.60
N LEU A 243 -17.58 7.84 -1.95
CA LEU A 243 -17.91 6.44 -1.66
C LEU A 243 -18.65 5.79 -2.83
N ASP A 244 -18.68 4.46 -2.81
CA ASP A 244 -19.48 3.68 -3.74
C ASP A 244 -20.99 3.73 -3.38
N GLY A 245 -21.78 2.78 -3.91
CA GLY A 245 -23.22 2.68 -3.63
C GLY A 245 -23.59 2.06 -2.29
N SER A 246 -22.63 1.74 -1.41
CA SER A 246 -22.86 1.07 -0.14
C SER A 246 -23.71 1.90 0.82
N LYS A 247 -24.89 1.37 1.17
CA LYS A 247 -25.75 1.95 2.20
C LYS A 247 -25.06 1.93 3.58
N ALA A 248 -24.23 0.92 3.83
CA ALA A 248 -23.49 0.77 5.06
C ALA A 248 -22.47 1.90 5.26
N LEU A 249 -21.67 2.19 4.23
CA LEU A 249 -20.73 3.31 4.23
C LEU A 249 -21.45 4.65 4.35
N ARG A 250 -22.53 4.84 3.58
CA ARG A 250 -23.30 6.08 3.63
C ARG A 250 -23.87 6.37 5.03
N SER A 251 -24.45 5.35 5.66
CA SER A 251 -25.00 5.47 7.03
C SER A 251 -23.91 5.75 8.06
N ALA A 252 -22.76 5.09 7.95
CA ALA A 252 -21.65 5.34 8.85
C ALA A 252 -21.10 6.76 8.69
N VAL A 253 -20.92 7.26 7.47
CA VAL A 253 -20.49 8.63 7.19
C VAL A 253 -21.46 9.65 7.78
N GLU A 254 -22.76 9.44 7.62
CA GLU A 254 -23.77 10.32 8.19
C GLU A 254 -23.74 10.36 9.71
N ARG A 255 -23.53 9.22 10.36
CA ARG A 255 -23.45 9.10 11.82
C ARG A 255 -22.26 9.88 12.39
N PHE A 256 -21.08 9.83 11.75
CA PHE A 256 -19.86 10.45 12.27
C PHE A 256 -19.68 11.91 11.87
N PHE A 257 -20.04 12.27 10.65
CA PHE A 257 -19.77 13.59 10.08
C PHE A 257 -21.03 14.42 9.90
N GLY A 258 -22.21 13.79 9.84
CA GLY A 258 -23.48 14.47 9.63
C GLY A 258 -23.47 15.41 8.44
N LYS A 259 -23.95 16.64 8.63
CA LYS A 259 -24.00 17.69 7.59
C LYS A 259 -22.61 18.19 7.15
N ARG A 260 -21.53 17.86 7.88
CA ARG A 260 -20.16 18.23 7.50
C ARG A 260 -19.64 17.40 6.33
N ALA A 261 -20.14 16.19 6.12
CA ALA A 261 -19.78 15.37 4.98
C ALA A 261 -20.63 15.71 3.75
N GLN A 262 -19.99 16.23 2.72
CA GLN A 262 -20.60 16.33 1.41
C GLN A 262 -20.28 15.04 0.65
N VAL A 263 -21.29 14.19 0.47
CA VAL A 263 -21.10 12.87 -0.15
C VAL A 263 -21.09 12.98 -1.66
N GLN A 264 -20.01 12.51 -2.28
CA GLN A 264 -19.93 12.28 -3.72
C GLN A 264 -20.02 10.77 -3.97
N ARG A 265 -21.10 10.33 -4.57
CA ARG A 265 -21.25 8.94 -4.96
C ARG A 265 -20.44 8.61 -6.20
N CYS A 266 -19.77 7.46 -6.22
CA CYS A 266 -18.93 7.02 -7.33
C CYS A 266 -19.74 6.91 -8.63
N GLN A 267 -19.43 7.77 -9.61
CA GLN A 267 -20.11 7.80 -10.92
C GLN A 267 -19.83 6.53 -11.74
N ILE A 268 -18.67 5.89 -11.53
CA ILE A 268 -18.31 4.65 -12.25
C ILE A 268 -19.17 3.50 -11.75
N HIS A 269 -19.26 3.30 -10.43
CA HIS A 269 -20.10 2.26 -9.84
C HIS A 269 -21.59 2.49 -10.16
N LYS A 270 -22.07 3.73 -10.05
CA LYS A 270 -23.45 4.06 -10.43
C LYS A 270 -23.73 3.69 -11.88
N ARG A 271 -22.86 4.06 -12.81
CA ARG A 271 -23.02 3.73 -14.23
C ARG A 271 -23.02 2.21 -14.45
N ARG A 272 -22.09 1.46 -13.84
CA ARG A 272 -22.06 -0.01 -13.93
C ARG A 272 -23.39 -0.62 -13.45
N ASN A 273 -23.85 -0.19 -12.27
CA ASN A 273 -25.12 -0.69 -11.71
C ASN A 273 -26.33 -0.44 -12.64
N VAL A 274 -26.38 0.72 -13.31
CA VAL A 274 -27.45 1.01 -14.30
C VAL A 274 -27.34 0.09 -15.50
N ILE A 275 -26.14 -0.08 -16.03
CA ILE A 275 -25.90 -0.90 -17.24
C ILE A 275 -26.19 -2.38 -16.96
N ASP A 276 -25.92 -2.88 -15.76
CA ASP A 276 -26.18 -4.28 -15.36
C ASP A 276 -27.68 -4.62 -15.37
N HIS A 277 -28.59 -3.63 -15.30
CA HIS A 277 -30.04 -3.82 -15.46
C HIS A 277 -30.49 -3.86 -16.92
N LEU A 278 -29.63 -3.52 -17.89
CA LEU A 278 -30.00 -3.37 -19.29
C LEU A 278 -29.63 -4.60 -20.11
N PRO A 279 -30.43 -4.94 -21.14
CA PRO A 279 -30.03 -5.87 -22.18
C PRO A 279 -28.75 -5.40 -22.89
N GLY A 280 -27.89 -6.32 -23.28
CA GLY A 280 -26.57 -6.04 -23.85
C GLY A 280 -26.55 -5.09 -25.06
N GLN A 281 -27.60 -5.10 -25.85
CA GLN A 281 -27.75 -4.20 -27.02
C GLN A 281 -27.76 -2.70 -26.65
N TYR A 282 -28.16 -2.36 -25.42
CA TYR A 282 -28.24 -0.98 -24.93
C TYR A 282 -26.99 -0.52 -24.16
N HIS A 283 -26.07 -1.43 -23.82
CA HIS A 283 -24.93 -1.12 -22.94
C HIS A 283 -24.09 0.05 -23.48
N THR A 284 -23.62 -0.04 -24.73
CA THR A 284 -22.74 0.97 -25.32
C THR A 284 -23.42 2.33 -25.42
N GLU A 285 -24.69 2.36 -25.81
CA GLU A 285 -25.45 3.59 -25.97
C GLU A 285 -25.63 4.31 -24.63
N TYR A 286 -26.20 3.62 -23.63
CA TYR A 286 -26.51 4.24 -22.34
C TYR A 286 -25.27 4.50 -21.48
N GLU A 287 -24.24 3.67 -21.59
CA GLU A 287 -22.94 3.99 -21.00
C GLU A 287 -22.38 5.32 -21.55
N GLY A 288 -22.46 5.53 -22.86
CA GLY A 288 -22.06 6.75 -23.51
C GLY A 288 -22.88 7.97 -23.08
N LYS A 289 -24.20 7.85 -23.03
CA LYS A 289 -25.12 8.93 -22.61
C LYS A 289 -24.87 9.36 -21.18
N ILE A 290 -24.79 8.41 -20.24
CA ILE A 290 -24.53 8.68 -18.81
C ILE A 290 -23.15 9.34 -18.63
N LYS A 291 -22.13 8.83 -19.33
CA LYS A 291 -20.77 9.39 -19.29
C LYS A 291 -20.74 10.83 -19.84
N ALA A 292 -21.45 11.11 -20.93
CA ALA A 292 -21.55 12.44 -21.50
C ALA A 292 -22.26 13.41 -20.55
N ALA A 293 -23.32 13.00 -19.89
CA ALA A 293 -24.02 13.79 -18.88
C ALA A 293 -23.12 14.15 -17.70
N TYR A 294 -22.36 13.20 -17.14
CA TYR A 294 -21.40 13.48 -16.08
C TYR A 294 -20.20 14.33 -16.51
N ALA A 295 -19.92 14.41 -17.80
CA ALA A 295 -18.84 15.26 -18.34
C ALA A 295 -19.24 16.72 -18.53
N MET A 296 -20.50 17.08 -18.36
CA MET A 296 -20.98 18.46 -18.49
C MET A 296 -20.37 19.36 -17.41
N ASN A 297 -20.20 20.64 -17.73
CA ASN A 297 -19.52 21.56 -16.83
C ASN A 297 -20.43 22.12 -15.72
N SER A 298 -21.70 22.41 -16.05
CA SER A 298 -22.62 22.96 -15.08
C SER A 298 -23.47 21.87 -14.39
N TYR A 299 -23.81 22.11 -13.12
CA TYR A 299 -24.70 21.23 -12.37
C TYR A 299 -26.08 21.11 -13.03
N ALA A 300 -26.65 22.25 -13.47
CA ALA A 300 -27.98 22.27 -14.09
C ALA A 300 -28.04 21.46 -15.40
N ASP A 301 -26.98 21.55 -16.22
CA ASP A 301 -26.94 20.82 -17.49
C ASP A 301 -26.71 19.32 -17.25
N ALA A 302 -25.79 18.97 -16.33
CA ALA A 302 -25.53 17.59 -15.94
C ALA A 302 -26.79 16.93 -15.39
N LYS A 303 -27.52 17.62 -14.50
CA LYS A 303 -28.77 17.15 -13.91
C LYS A 303 -29.83 16.91 -14.96
N ARG A 304 -30.12 17.91 -15.80
CA ARG A 304 -31.09 17.77 -16.92
C ARG A 304 -30.74 16.63 -17.88
N ALA A 305 -29.47 16.47 -18.19
CA ALA A 305 -29.03 15.38 -19.06
C ALA A 305 -29.23 14.01 -18.41
N ILE A 306 -28.97 13.86 -17.12
CA ILE A 306 -29.23 12.60 -16.39
C ILE A 306 -30.74 12.34 -16.31
N GLU A 307 -31.57 13.35 -15.97
CA GLU A 307 -33.04 13.23 -15.92
C GLU A 307 -33.60 12.84 -17.30
N HIS A 308 -33.04 13.37 -18.37
CA HIS A 308 -33.43 12.95 -19.73
C HIS A 308 -33.10 11.48 -20.00
N VAL A 309 -31.93 10.99 -19.55
CA VAL A 309 -31.55 9.59 -19.68
C VAL A 309 -32.47 8.70 -18.83
N VAL A 310 -32.83 9.12 -17.61
CA VAL A 310 -33.83 8.42 -16.76
C VAL A 310 -35.14 8.22 -17.51
N GLY A 311 -35.72 9.28 -18.09
CA GLY A 311 -36.97 9.19 -18.86
C GLY A 311 -36.88 8.29 -20.11
N GLN A 312 -35.68 8.13 -20.70
CA GLN A 312 -35.46 7.16 -21.78
C GLN A 312 -35.42 5.72 -21.23
N LEU A 313 -34.74 5.52 -20.07
CA LEU A 313 -34.60 4.21 -19.42
C LEU A 313 -35.91 3.68 -18.89
N GLU A 314 -36.84 4.51 -18.43
CA GLU A 314 -38.17 4.11 -17.96
C GLU A 314 -38.95 3.29 -19.03
N ARG A 315 -38.73 3.63 -20.31
CA ARG A 315 -39.36 2.94 -21.45
C ARG A 315 -38.70 1.59 -21.79
N ILE A 316 -37.50 1.33 -21.26
CA ILE A 316 -36.71 0.12 -21.58
C ILE A 316 -36.64 -0.81 -20.37
N ASN A 317 -36.27 -0.26 -19.21
CA ASN A 317 -36.12 -0.99 -17.97
C ASN A 317 -36.28 -0.06 -16.77
N GLU A 318 -37.37 -0.18 -16.05
CA GLU A 318 -37.69 0.65 -14.89
C GLU A 318 -36.62 0.53 -13.77
N SER A 319 -36.03 -0.66 -13.58
CA SER A 319 -35.00 -0.86 -12.58
C SER A 319 -33.73 -0.09 -12.92
N ALA A 320 -33.36 0.01 -14.21
CA ALA A 320 -32.26 0.83 -14.67
C ALA A 320 -32.53 2.32 -14.43
N ALA A 321 -33.74 2.79 -14.74
CA ALA A 321 -34.17 4.16 -14.48
C ALA A 321 -34.09 4.52 -13.00
N ARG A 322 -34.72 3.72 -12.13
CA ARG A 322 -34.66 3.88 -10.67
C ARG A 322 -33.24 3.83 -10.13
N SER A 323 -32.39 2.93 -10.67
CA SER A 323 -30.98 2.85 -10.29
C SER A 323 -30.22 4.15 -10.64
N LEU A 324 -30.51 4.81 -11.76
CA LEU A 324 -29.87 6.07 -12.14
C LEU A 324 -30.39 7.25 -11.32
N GLU A 325 -31.70 7.29 -11.03
CA GLU A 325 -32.36 8.31 -10.23
C GLU A 325 -31.94 8.25 -8.75
N GLU A 326 -31.75 7.03 -8.21
CA GLU A 326 -31.31 6.82 -6.84
C GLU A 326 -29.99 7.54 -6.57
N ALA A 327 -30.00 8.46 -5.60
CA ALA A 327 -28.85 9.26 -5.21
C ALA A 327 -28.23 10.12 -6.35
N LEU A 328 -29.07 10.58 -7.31
CA LEU A 328 -28.65 11.46 -8.41
C LEU A 328 -27.90 12.67 -7.88
N GLU A 329 -28.42 13.34 -6.85
CA GLU A 329 -27.81 14.51 -6.23
C GLU A 329 -26.40 14.19 -5.68
N GLU A 330 -26.20 13.03 -5.05
CA GLU A 330 -24.90 12.61 -4.53
C GLU A 330 -23.91 12.31 -5.67
N THR A 331 -24.35 11.90 -6.86
CA THR A 331 -23.46 11.70 -8.01
C THR A 331 -23.00 13.03 -8.62
N LEU A 332 -23.73 14.11 -8.38
CA LEU A 332 -23.45 15.46 -8.90
C LEU A 332 -22.91 16.43 -7.83
N THR A 333 -22.54 15.96 -6.64
CA THR A 333 -22.02 16.80 -5.55
C THR A 333 -20.86 17.67 -6.00
N GLY A 334 -19.89 17.13 -6.75
CA GLY A 334 -18.79 17.91 -7.29
C GLY A 334 -19.20 19.02 -8.27
N HIS A 335 -20.28 18.80 -9.02
CA HIS A 335 -20.87 19.82 -9.89
C HIS A 335 -21.58 20.89 -9.05
N ARG A 336 -22.39 20.49 -8.08
CA ARG A 336 -23.13 21.38 -7.19
C ARG A 336 -22.22 22.29 -6.39
N LEU A 337 -21.08 21.78 -5.93
CA LEU A 337 -20.04 22.55 -5.24
C LEU A 337 -19.26 23.49 -6.18
N GLY A 338 -19.45 23.40 -7.50
CA GLY A 338 -18.76 24.22 -8.47
C GLY A 338 -17.24 24.04 -8.50
N ILE A 339 -16.75 22.85 -8.13
CA ILE A 339 -15.31 22.58 -8.11
C ILE A 339 -14.76 22.45 -9.54
N PRO A 340 -13.51 22.88 -9.78
CA PRO A 340 -12.88 22.82 -11.10
C PRO A 340 -12.89 21.42 -11.71
N ASP A 341 -13.09 21.32 -13.01
CA ASP A 341 -13.25 20.07 -13.76
C ASP A 341 -12.15 19.03 -13.48
N VAL A 342 -10.89 19.47 -13.35
CA VAL A 342 -9.76 18.57 -13.04
C VAL A 342 -9.92 17.90 -11.68
N LEU A 343 -10.38 18.64 -10.67
CA LEU A 343 -10.66 18.08 -9.33
C LEU A 343 -11.92 17.23 -9.35
N ARG A 344 -12.98 17.69 -10.01
CA ARG A 344 -14.21 16.94 -10.17
C ARG A 344 -13.97 15.57 -10.77
N LYS A 345 -13.17 15.48 -11.85
CA LYS A 345 -12.73 14.21 -12.44
C LYS A 345 -11.92 13.34 -11.47
N SER A 346 -11.10 13.95 -10.62
CA SER A 346 -10.28 13.23 -9.65
C SER A 346 -11.11 12.60 -8.52
N PHE A 347 -12.22 13.22 -8.14
CA PHE A 347 -13.07 12.80 -7.03
C PHE A 347 -14.45 12.30 -7.45
N SER A 348 -14.71 12.09 -8.73
CA SER A 348 -15.97 11.54 -9.24
C SER A 348 -16.12 10.04 -8.97
N SER A 349 -15.06 9.38 -8.52
CA SER A 349 -15.04 7.93 -8.31
C SER A 349 -14.05 7.51 -7.22
N THR A 350 -14.18 6.26 -6.78
CA THR A 350 -13.28 5.60 -5.83
C THR A 350 -12.00 5.07 -6.50
N ASN A 351 -11.69 5.45 -7.73
CA ASN A 351 -10.50 5.02 -8.49
C ASN A 351 -9.18 5.23 -7.76
N LEU A 352 -9.10 6.16 -6.81
CA LEU A 352 -7.92 6.36 -5.99
C LEU A 352 -7.59 5.10 -5.19
N ILE A 353 -8.60 4.42 -4.62
CA ILE A 353 -8.43 3.15 -3.91
C ILE A 353 -8.17 2.01 -4.88
N GLU A 354 -8.94 1.90 -5.99
CA GLU A 354 -8.70 0.88 -7.02
C GLU A 354 -7.26 0.95 -7.57
N SER A 355 -6.77 2.16 -7.85
CA SER A 355 -5.40 2.39 -8.29
C SER A 355 -4.36 2.01 -7.23
N THR A 356 -4.66 2.24 -5.95
CA THR A 356 -3.80 1.84 -4.84
C THR A 356 -3.61 0.33 -4.81
N PHE A 357 -4.70 -0.44 -4.91
CA PHE A 357 -4.62 -1.90 -4.97
C PHE A 357 -3.93 -2.40 -6.24
N SER A 358 -4.13 -1.74 -7.38
CA SER A 358 -3.40 -2.07 -8.61
C SER A 358 -1.88 -1.92 -8.44
N GLN A 359 -1.43 -0.89 -7.73
CA GLN A 359 -0.01 -0.66 -7.41
C GLN A 359 0.51 -1.67 -6.37
N GLY A 360 -0.31 -2.06 -5.40
CA GLY A 360 0.00 -3.07 -4.39
C GLY A 360 -0.18 -4.53 -4.85
N ALA A 361 -0.75 -4.75 -6.04
CA ALA A 361 -1.09 -6.10 -6.53
C ALA A 361 0.13 -7.02 -6.63
N GLY A 362 1.32 -6.48 -6.90
CA GLY A 362 2.58 -7.23 -6.93
C GLY A 362 2.85 -7.93 -5.60
N VAL A 363 2.60 -7.24 -4.50
CA VAL A 363 2.77 -7.75 -3.13
C VAL A 363 1.78 -8.88 -2.84
N LEU A 364 0.50 -8.67 -3.15
CA LEU A 364 -0.57 -9.64 -2.89
C LEU A 364 -0.41 -10.92 -3.73
N ARG A 365 0.09 -10.84 -4.95
CA ARG A 365 0.35 -12.00 -5.83
C ARG A 365 1.38 -12.97 -5.27
N ASN A 366 2.25 -12.52 -4.35
CA ASN A 366 3.23 -13.38 -3.68
C ASN A 366 2.57 -14.38 -2.74
N VAL A 367 1.35 -14.14 -2.30
CA VAL A 367 0.61 -15.03 -1.42
C VAL A 367 -0.08 -16.11 -2.25
N LYS A 368 0.46 -17.33 -2.24
CA LYS A 368 -0.11 -18.47 -2.98
C LYS A 368 -1.31 -19.11 -2.29
N ARG A 369 -1.43 -18.96 -0.96
CA ARG A 369 -2.55 -19.51 -0.18
C ARG A 369 -2.85 -18.63 1.03
N TRP A 370 -4.06 -18.17 1.10
CA TRP A 370 -4.60 -17.46 2.25
C TRP A 370 -5.04 -18.47 3.33
N ARG A 371 -4.57 -18.32 4.55
CA ARG A 371 -4.81 -19.27 5.65
C ARG A 371 -5.82 -18.75 6.67
N ASN A 372 -5.72 -17.48 7.03
CA ASN A 372 -6.56 -16.85 8.05
C ASN A 372 -6.63 -15.32 7.84
N SER A 373 -7.57 -14.69 8.56
CA SER A 373 -7.80 -13.25 8.57
C SER A 373 -6.54 -12.45 8.91
N HIS A 374 -5.80 -12.83 9.94
CA HIS A 374 -4.59 -12.11 10.36
C HIS A 374 -3.51 -12.08 9.25
N GLN A 375 -3.39 -13.13 8.44
CA GLN A 375 -2.53 -13.11 7.27
C GLN A 375 -3.05 -12.15 6.21
N ILE A 376 -4.36 -12.14 5.95
CA ILE A 376 -4.98 -11.24 4.98
C ILE A 376 -4.73 -9.79 5.38
N GLN A 377 -4.99 -9.44 6.65
CA GLN A 377 -4.80 -8.08 7.16
C GLN A 377 -3.34 -7.61 7.04
N ARG A 378 -2.36 -8.44 7.44
CA ARG A 378 -0.94 -8.09 7.34
C ARG A 378 -0.50 -7.81 5.90
N TRP A 379 -0.90 -8.67 4.97
CA TRP A 379 -0.55 -8.49 3.56
C TRP A 379 -1.30 -7.32 2.92
N THR A 380 -2.54 -7.05 3.32
CA THR A 380 -3.29 -5.86 2.93
C THR A 380 -2.57 -4.59 3.38
N ALA A 381 -2.15 -4.52 4.65
CA ALA A 381 -1.41 -3.39 5.18
C ALA A 381 -0.14 -3.11 4.36
N ILE A 382 0.66 -4.15 4.08
CA ILE A 382 1.87 -4.01 3.27
C ILE A 382 1.56 -3.52 1.86
N ALA A 383 0.55 -4.10 1.20
CA ALA A 383 0.17 -3.68 -0.15
C ALA A 383 -0.24 -2.20 -0.19
N LEU A 384 -0.98 -1.74 0.83
CA LEU A 384 -1.41 -0.36 0.97
C LEU A 384 -0.21 0.58 1.25
N LEU A 385 0.67 0.22 2.18
CA LEU A 385 1.85 1.01 2.53
C LEU A 385 2.87 1.09 1.37
N GLU A 386 3.08 0.00 0.63
CA GLU A 386 3.94 0.00 -0.55
C GLU A 386 3.36 0.84 -1.70
N ALA A 387 2.06 0.83 -1.87
CA ALA A 387 1.40 1.72 -2.81
C ALA A 387 1.50 3.18 -2.38
N GLU A 388 1.34 3.47 -1.07
CA GLU A 388 1.44 4.82 -0.50
C GLU A 388 2.80 5.47 -0.78
N LYS A 389 3.90 4.72 -0.70
CA LYS A 389 5.25 5.21 -1.03
C LYS A 389 5.38 5.76 -2.46
N ARG A 390 4.50 5.32 -3.37
CA ARG A 390 4.47 5.72 -4.77
C ARG A 390 3.42 6.78 -5.08
N PHE A 391 2.71 7.26 -4.07
CA PHE A 391 1.66 8.25 -4.26
C PHE A 391 2.24 9.57 -4.78
N ARG A 392 1.59 10.09 -5.81
CA ARG A 392 1.78 11.46 -6.28
C ARG A 392 0.62 12.31 -5.76
N LYS A 393 0.81 13.61 -5.66
CA LYS A 393 -0.29 14.54 -5.36
C LYS A 393 -1.47 14.32 -6.31
N VAL A 394 -2.68 14.54 -5.80
CA VAL A 394 -3.90 14.40 -6.62
C VAL A 394 -3.87 15.38 -7.80
N LYS A 395 -4.39 14.95 -8.95
CA LYS A 395 -4.49 15.85 -10.10
C LYS A 395 -5.41 17.03 -9.76
N GLY A 396 -4.97 18.25 -10.08
CA GLY A 396 -5.70 19.46 -9.73
C GLY A 396 -5.49 19.94 -8.29
N PHE A 397 -4.51 19.42 -7.55
CA PHE A 397 -4.25 19.78 -6.14
C PHE A 397 -4.12 21.28 -5.89
N ARG A 398 -3.68 22.07 -6.88
CA ARG A 398 -3.59 23.53 -6.77
C ARG A 398 -4.96 24.21 -6.58
N SER A 399 -6.03 23.53 -6.94
CA SER A 399 -7.41 24.02 -6.79
C SER A 399 -8.12 23.43 -5.56
N LEU A 400 -7.44 22.71 -4.66
CA LEU A 400 -8.05 22.16 -3.45
C LEU A 400 -8.56 23.26 -2.50
N SER A 401 -7.93 24.44 -2.50
CA SER A 401 -8.42 25.60 -1.76
C SER A 401 -9.83 26.02 -2.21
N VAL A 402 -10.15 25.88 -3.50
CA VAL A 402 -11.50 26.15 -4.03
C VAL A 402 -12.50 25.14 -3.50
N LEU A 403 -12.12 23.85 -3.44
CA LEU A 403 -12.97 22.81 -2.83
C LEU A 403 -13.22 23.09 -1.35
N VAL A 404 -12.18 23.41 -0.58
CA VAL A 404 -12.30 23.71 0.85
C VAL A 404 -13.26 24.88 1.07
N ALA A 405 -13.08 25.98 0.35
CA ALA A 405 -13.96 27.15 0.45
C ALA A 405 -15.42 26.80 0.06
N ALA A 406 -15.62 25.95 -0.96
CA ALA A 406 -16.95 25.52 -1.37
C ALA A 406 -17.62 24.65 -0.29
N LEU A 407 -16.89 23.75 0.36
CA LEU A 407 -17.38 22.92 1.47
C LEU A 407 -17.78 23.76 2.66
N ASP A 408 -16.94 24.73 3.06
CA ASP A 408 -17.22 25.64 4.18
C ASP A 408 -18.46 26.50 3.92
N ASN A 409 -18.60 27.03 2.69
CA ASN A 409 -19.76 27.82 2.30
C ASN A 409 -21.05 27.00 2.25
N ASP A 410 -20.99 25.78 1.73
CA ASP A 410 -22.15 24.87 1.67
C ASP A 410 -22.61 24.49 3.08
N TYR A 411 -21.68 24.20 3.98
CA TYR A 411 -21.98 23.89 5.38
C TYR A 411 -22.62 25.08 6.12
N LYS A 412 -22.09 26.30 5.96
CA LYS A 412 -22.65 27.52 6.56
C LYS A 412 -24.09 27.78 6.08
N LYS A 413 -24.34 27.67 4.78
CA LYS A 413 -25.70 27.79 4.20
C LYS A 413 -26.66 26.77 4.78
N GLY A 414 -26.21 25.51 4.95
CA GLY A 414 -27.02 24.45 5.55
C GLY A 414 -27.38 24.71 7.02
N LEU A 415 -26.46 25.35 7.78
CA LEU A 415 -26.75 25.78 9.17
C LEU A 415 -27.77 26.92 9.20
N GLU A 416 -27.62 27.97 8.39
CA GLU A 416 -28.54 29.08 8.31
C GLU A 416 -29.96 28.65 7.93
N GLN A 417 -30.09 27.72 7.00
CA GLN A 417 -31.39 27.16 6.61
C GLN A 417 -32.03 26.36 7.74
N SER A 418 -31.22 25.60 8.49
CA SER A 418 -31.72 24.86 9.68
C SER A 418 -32.18 25.77 10.81
N MET A 419 -31.48 26.90 11.03
CA MET A 419 -31.87 27.92 12.04
C MET A 419 -33.13 28.69 11.65
N LYS A 420 -33.40 28.84 10.35
CA LYS A 420 -34.62 29.51 9.85
C LYS A 420 -35.84 28.59 9.88
N ALA A 421 -35.62 27.26 9.89
CA ALA A 421 -36.68 26.24 9.89
C ALA A 421 -37.06 25.77 11.33
N ALA A 422 -36.25 26.08 12.34
CA ALA A 422 -36.51 25.84 13.76
C ALA A 422 -37.16 27.08 14.41
#